data_d2c96a5ef8247f1d2259534999883014
#
_entry.id   d2c96a5ef8247f1d2259534999883014
#
_cell.length_a   1.000
_cell.length_b   1.000
_cell.length_c   1.000
_cell.angle_alpha   90.00
_cell.angle_beta   90.00
_cell.angle_gamma   90.00
#
_symmetry.space_group_name_H-M   'P 1'
#
loop_
_entity.id
_entity.type
_entity.pdbx_description
1 polymer ?
#
loop_
_entity_poly.entity_id
_entity_poly.type
_entity_poly.pdbx_seq_one_letter_code
_entity_poly.pdbx_strand_id
1 'polypeptide(L)'
;MKRPDFQEKTEVKVIDHSHHLYSKRGIVTAINGFDDDMHIISKPYSPENYPTKWEVLVMFHDGGWVKEFWDWPNQLEPVQHKFIDIDYIREEDLVIGKKDDGTDAIRPKNTGAFEPGDLISITTKIDGANASIAWDETTGKLEVFSRTNLLDQPGALRGFYDYVKTEIEPKTDWSVYKDFVFFGEWCVKHSVAYNPEWYNKWRVYDIWCKSAGCYVSQERVKATCRQLGLEYIEELYYGPFISWDHCRSFIGKSKAYGPEQEGVVIKNQDKLAAKDRTAPAYIKIVDERFKESHKVRAKRELSPEEAAAKERGTTLAASIVTEARVRKIILKLVDEGKLPSELGPKDMCAVMKQIPKLVFDDCLHEEPETVKAIGDGAGKFIAAEAARHARRIIIGDCR
;
A
#
# COMPACT_ATOMS: atom_id res chain seq x y z
N MET A 1 16.37 11.64 -20.51
CA MET A 1 16.32 10.36 -19.77
C MET A 1 14.91 10.16 -19.22
N LYS A 2 14.33 8.96 -19.31
CA LYS A 2 12.96 8.71 -18.79
C LYS A 2 12.99 8.72 -17.25
N ARG A 3 11.94 9.27 -16.62
CA ARG A 3 11.78 9.19 -15.16
C ARG A 3 11.76 7.73 -14.72
N PRO A 4 12.47 7.35 -13.63
CA PRO A 4 12.31 6.03 -13.03
C PRO A 4 10.85 5.75 -12.68
N ASP A 5 10.37 4.56 -12.97
CA ASP A 5 9.00 4.12 -12.68
C ASP A 5 8.84 3.51 -11.27
N PHE A 6 9.87 3.58 -10.46
CA PHE A 6 9.86 3.26 -9.02
C PHE A 6 9.89 4.54 -8.15
N GLN A 7 9.60 4.39 -6.88
CA GLN A 7 9.51 5.48 -5.90
C GLN A 7 10.66 5.42 -4.88
N GLU A 8 10.82 6.50 -4.11
CA GLU A 8 11.64 6.49 -2.91
C GLU A 8 11.23 5.33 -1.98
N LYS A 9 12.18 4.75 -1.27
CA LYS A 9 12.05 3.51 -0.45
C LYS A 9 11.85 2.22 -1.26
N THR A 10 11.92 2.26 -2.58
CA THR A 10 11.96 1.04 -3.40
C THR A 10 13.32 0.39 -3.25
N GLU A 11 13.36 -0.91 -3.01
CA GLU A 11 14.59 -1.68 -3.11
C GLU A 11 14.91 -1.91 -4.59
N VAL A 12 16.13 -1.61 -4.99
CA VAL A 12 16.62 -1.75 -6.36
C VAL A 12 17.88 -2.60 -6.39
N LYS A 13 18.15 -3.21 -7.54
CA LYS A 13 19.36 -3.97 -7.82
C LYS A 13 20.07 -3.38 -9.03
N VAL A 14 21.41 -3.32 -8.98
CA VAL A 14 22.22 -2.92 -10.12
C VAL A 14 22.33 -4.10 -11.09
N ILE A 15 21.85 -3.90 -12.31
CA ILE A 15 21.79 -4.94 -13.36
C ILE A 15 22.83 -4.74 -14.47
N ASP A 16 23.51 -3.59 -14.52
CA ASP A 16 24.59 -3.35 -15.47
C ASP A 16 25.87 -4.13 -15.07
N HIS A 17 26.19 -5.16 -15.84
CA HIS A 17 27.37 -5.99 -15.63
C HIS A 17 28.70 -5.24 -15.65
N SER A 18 28.77 -4.09 -16.31
CA SER A 18 29.96 -3.25 -16.38
C SER A 18 30.11 -2.34 -15.16
N HIS A 19 29.06 -2.17 -14.37
CA HIS A 19 29.08 -1.29 -13.21
C HIS A 19 29.78 -1.96 -12.02
N HIS A 20 30.62 -1.20 -11.30
CA HIS A 20 31.38 -1.73 -10.14
C HIS A 20 30.50 -2.23 -8.98
N LEU A 21 29.22 -1.82 -8.95
CA LEU A 21 28.21 -2.27 -7.98
C LEU A 21 27.27 -3.35 -8.55
N TYR A 22 27.63 -3.98 -9.67
CA TYR A 22 26.80 -5.04 -10.24
C TYR A 22 26.33 -6.06 -9.19
N SER A 23 25.06 -6.43 -9.28
CA SER A 23 24.33 -7.30 -8.35
C SER A 23 24.10 -6.75 -6.93
N LYS A 24 24.69 -5.63 -6.55
CA LYS A 24 24.39 -5.00 -5.26
C LYS A 24 22.92 -4.53 -5.19
N ARG A 25 22.35 -4.67 -4.00
CA ARG A 25 20.99 -4.19 -3.69
C ARG A 25 21.05 -3.02 -2.73
N GLY A 26 20.14 -2.09 -2.90
CA GLY A 26 20.03 -0.92 -2.04
C GLY A 26 18.64 -0.32 -2.07
N ILE A 27 18.40 0.64 -1.22
CA ILE A 27 17.11 1.34 -1.10
C ILE A 27 17.24 2.72 -1.73
N VAL A 28 16.34 3.04 -2.65
CA VAL A 28 16.22 4.39 -3.21
C VAL A 28 15.78 5.35 -2.11
N THR A 29 16.61 6.33 -1.82
CA THR A 29 16.37 7.33 -0.77
C THR A 29 15.92 8.67 -1.32
N ALA A 30 16.31 9.01 -2.56
CA ALA A 30 15.83 10.19 -3.25
C ALA A 30 15.84 10.00 -4.76
N ILE A 31 14.93 10.69 -5.45
CA ILE A 31 14.89 10.80 -6.91
C ILE A 31 14.75 12.28 -7.26
N ASN A 32 15.79 12.85 -7.87
CA ASN A 32 15.85 14.25 -8.23
C ASN A 32 15.77 14.42 -9.75
N GLY A 33 14.98 15.37 -10.21
CA GLY A 33 14.89 15.75 -11.62
C GLY A 33 15.73 16.98 -11.93
N PHE A 34 16.39 17.01 -13.09
CA PHE A 34 17.24 18.10 -13.55
C PHE A 34 16.85 18.51 -14.97
N ASP A 35 17.08 19.78 -15.31
CA ASP A 35 17.06 20.27 -16.69
C ASP A 35 18.38 19.94 -17.43
N ASP A 36 18.48 20.38 -18.67
CA ASP A 36 19.69 20.17 -19.49
C ASP A 36 20.91 20.90 -18.96
N ASP A 37 20.72 22.01 -18.24
CA ASP A 37 21.77 22.84 -17.62
C ASP A 37 22.12 22.36 -16.19
N MET A 38 21.60 21.21 -15.78
CA MET A 38 21.85 20.60 -14.46
C MET A 38 21.27 21.36 -13.27
N HIS A 39 20.21 22.15 -13.46
CA HIS A 39 19.47 22.75 -12.36
C HIS A 39 18.39 21.78 -11.85
N ILE A 40 18.24 21.69 -10.52
CA ILE A 40 17.21 20.86 -9.89
C ILE A 40 15.84 21.46 -10.19
N ILE A 41 14.94 20.63 -10.73
CA ILE A 41 13.54 20.99 -10.94
C ILE A 41 12.72 20.51 -9.77
N SER A 42 12.07 21.45 -9.09
CA SER A 42 11.19 21.15 -7.93
C SER A 42 9.84 20.64 -8.38
N LYS A 43 9.26 19.71 -7.60
CA LYS A 43 7.86 19.26 -7.78
C LYS A 43 6.89 20.41 -7.41
N PRO A 44 5.68 20.49 -8.01
CA PRO A 44 5.15 19.58 -9.05
C PRO A 44 5.75 19.87 -10.44
N TYR A 45 5.89 18.80 -11.25
CA TYR A 45 6.36 18.92 -12.63
C TYR A 45 5.23 19.30 -13.57
N SER A 46 5.50 20.19 -14.54
CA SER A 46 4.59 20.54 -15.64
C SER A 46 5.19 20.15 -16.98
N PRO A 47 4.43 20.16 -18.09
CA PRO A 47 5.01 19.93 -19.43
C PRO A 47 6.14 20.87 -19.80
N GLU A 48 6.14 22.10 -19.24
CA GLU A 48 7.11 23.14 -19.53
C GLU A 48 8.39 23.04 -18.68
N ASN A 49 8.28 22.40 -17.48
CA ASN A 49 9.40 22.21 -16.55
C ASN A 49 9.63 20.73 -16.23
N TYR A 50 9.36 19.82 -17.17
CA TYR A 50 9.59 18.40 -16.94
C TYR A 50 11.07 18.06 -17.01
N PRO A 51 11.63 17.33 -16.02
CA PRO A 51 13.04 16.97 -16.01
C PRO A 51 13.46 16.16 -17.22
N THR A 52 14.64 16.48 -17.75
CA THR A 52 15.28 15.73 -18.84
C THR A 52 16.28 14.69 -18.34
N LYS A 53 16.81 14.90 -17.12
CA LYS A 53 17.74 13.99 -16.45
C LYS A 53 17.23 13.63 -15.05
N TRP A 54 17.55 12.43 -14.61
CA TRP A 54 17.13 11.91 -13.30
C TRP A 54 18.33 11.35 -12.55
N GLU A 55 18.52 11.84 -11.34
CA GLU A 55 19.49 11.33 -10.39
C GLU A 55 18.76 10.48 -9.34
N VAL A 56 19.32 9.31 -9.05
CA VAL A 56 18.80 8.43 -8.03
C VAL A 56 19.85 8.24 -6.95
N LEU A 57 19.50 8.53 -5.70
CA LEU A 57 20.35 8.25 -4.56
C LEU A 57 19.96 6.90 -3.97
N VAL A 58 20.90 5.96 -3.97
CA VAL A 58 20.72 4.60 -3.45
C VAL A 58 21.61 4.39 -2.24
N MET A 59 21.02 3.92 -1.14
CA MET A 59 21.76 3.43 0.02
C MET A 59 21.86 1.92 -0.07
N PHE A 60 23.06 1.39 -0.26
CA PHE A 60 23.31 -0.05 -0.34
C PHE A 60 23.32 -0.70 1.03
N HIS A 61 22.95 -1.98 1.09
CA HIS A 61 22.86 -2.73 2.34
C HIS A 61 24.21 -2.93 3.07
N ASP A 62 25.32 -2.78 2.36
CA ASP A 62 26.67 -2.80 2.96
C ASP A 62 27.10 -1.46 3.60
N GLY A 63 26.17 -0.50 3.67
CA GLY A 63 26.39 0.82 4.27
C GLY A 63 26.94 1.88 3.33
N GLY A 64 27.15 1.55 2.06
CA GLY A 64 27.60 2.51 1.05
C GLY A 64 26.44 3.37 0.54
N TRP A 65 26.73 4.67 0.35
CA TRP A 65 25.83 5.60 -0.34
C TRP A 65 26.37 5.86 -1.73
N VAL A 66 25.53 5.71 -2.76
CA VAL A 66 25.88 6.06 -4.14
C VAL A 66 24.83 7.01 -4.69
N LYS A 67 25.31 8.14 -5.18
CA LYS A 67 24.53 9.20 -5.80
C LYS A 67 24.99 9.35 -7.24
N GLU A 68 24.22 8.81 -8.18
CA GLU A 68 24.59 8.78 -9.58
C GLU A 68 23.40 9.12 -10.49
N PHE A 69 23.70 9.55 -11.72
CA PHE A 69 22.76 9.64 -12.82
C PHE A 69 22.64 8.27 -13.48
N TRP A 70 21.79 7.43 -12.93
CA TRP A 70 21.59 6.09 -13.44
C TRP A 70 20.86 6.12 -14.79
N ASP A 71 21.35 5.35 -15.74
CA ASP A 71 20.66 5.11 -17.01
C ASP A 71 19.55 4.09 -16.80
N TRP A 72 18.46 4.56 -16.23
CA TRP A 72 17.25 3.76 -16.04
C TRP A 72 16.57 3.49 -17.40
N PRO A 73 16.12 2.26 -17.74
CA PRO A 73 16.11 1.05 -16.89
C PRO A 73 17.35 0.15 -17.05
N ASN A 74 18.39 0.58 -17.77
CA ASN A 74 19.51 -0.28 -18.15
C ASN A 74 20.46 -0.63 -16.99
N GLN A 75 20.47 0.16 -15.93
CA GLN A 75 21.40 -0.01 -14.81
C GLN A 75 20.75 -0.41 -13.49
N LEU A 76 19.48 -0.03 -13.26
CA LEU A 76 18.75 -0.32 -12.04
C LEU A 76 17.42 -1.00 -12.35
N GLU A 77 17.04 -1.99 -11.57
CA GLU A 77 15.69 -2.56 -11.57
C GLU A 77 15.15 -2.66 -10.14
N PRO A 78 13.84 -2.50 -9.94
CA PRO A 78 13.20 -2.85 -8.67
C PRO A 78 13.41 -4.33 -8.38
N VAL A 79 13.80 -4.66 -7.14
CA VAL A 79 13.92 -6.06 -6.68
C VAL A 79 12.57 -6.77 -6.75
N GLN A 80 11.52 -6.03 -6.47
CA GLN A 80 10.16 -6.54 -6.52
C GLN A 80 9.30 -5.78 -7.52
N HIS A 81 8.71 -6.46 -8.48
CA HIS A 81 7.57 -5.94 -9.21
C HIS A 81 6.31 -6.09 -8.33
N LYS A 82 5.68 -4.98 -7.96
CA LYS A 82 4.48 -4.97 -7.10
C LYS A 82 3.23 -5.11 -7.92
N PHE A 83 2.29 -5.93 -7.43
CA PHE A 83 0.95 -5.99 -8.04
C PHE A 83 0.23 -4.65 -7.91
N ILE A 84 -0.52 -4.28 -8.95
CA ILE A 84 -1.27 -3.02 -8.98
C ILE A 84 -2.35 -2.95 -7.91
N ASP A 85 -2.70 -1.73 -7.50
CA ASP A 85 -3.83 -1.49 -6.62
C ASP A 85 -5.14 -1.53 -7.41
N ILE A 86 -6.03 -2.46 -7.04
CA ILE A 86 -7.35 -2.58 -7.65
C ILE A 86 -8.33 -1.65 -6.94
N ASP A 87 -8.94 -0.75 -7.69
CA ASP A 87 -9.95 0.17 -7.16
C ASP A 87 -11.29 -0.55 -6.89
N TYR A 88 -12.00 -0.08 -5.86
CA TYR A 88 -13.43 -0.40 -5.69
C TYR A 88 -14.24 0.16 -6.86
N ILE A 89 -15.34 -0.53 -7.19
CA ILE A 89 -16.30 -0.01 -8.18
C ILE A 89 -16.84 1.37 -7.72
N ARG A 90 -16.85 2.30 -8.66
CA ARG A 90 -17.52 3.62 -8.53
C ARG A 90 -18.35 3.85 -9.77
N GLU A 91 -19.66 3.75 -9.61
CA GLU A 91 -20.64 3.96 -10.71
C GLU A 91 -20.94 5.43 -10.91
N GLU A 92 -20.69 6.26 -9.88
CA GLU A 92 -20.89 7.71 -9.88
C GLU A 92 -19.61 8.43 -9.41
N ASP A 93 -19.53 9.70 -9.71
CA ASP A 93 -18.48 10.57 -9.22
C ASP A 93 -18.64 10.78 -7.70
N LEU A 94 -17.57 10.62 -6.96
CA LEU A 94 -17.56 10.75 -5.50
C LEU A 94 -16.87 12.05 -5.09
N VAL A 95 -17.59 12.92 -4.41
CA VAL A 95 -16.99 14.09 -3.75
C VAL A 95 -16.21 13.62 -2.51
N ILE A 96 -14.89 13.80 -2.50
CA ILE A 96 -13.98 13.34 -1.45
C ILE A 96 -13.52 14.48 -0.52
N GLY A 97 -13.90 15.73 -0.80
CA GLY A 97 -13.54 16.91 -0.01
C GLY A 97 -13.64 18.20 -0.80
N LYS A 98 -12.98 19.23 -0.30
CA LYS A 98 -12.80 20.52 -0.97
C LYS A 98 -11.32 20.70 -1.32
N LYS A 99 -11.04 21.33 -2.46
CA LYS A 99 -9.71 21.83 -2.84
C LYS A 99 -9.44 23.16 -2.18
N ASP A 100 -8.19 23.61 -2.23
CA ASP A 100 -7.77 24.91 -1.66
C ASP A 100 -8.51 26.11 -2.27
N ASP A 101 -9.00 26.00 -3.51
CA ASP A 101 -9.81 26.99 -4.20
C ASP A 101 -11.31 26.95 -3.85
N GLY A 102 -11.71 26.07 -2.92
CA GLY A 102 -13.08 25.90 -2.48
C GLY A 102 -13.96 25.02 -3.38
N THR A 103 -13.45 24.58 -4.53
CA THR A 103 -14.16 23.65 -5.43
C THR A 103 -14.16 22.23 -4.87
N ASP A 104 -15.07 21.38 -5.35
CA ASP A 104 -15.13 19.99 -4.93
C ASP A 104 -13.94 19.19 -5.47
N ALA A 105 -13.28 18.45 -4.57
CA ALA A 105 -12.35 17.43 -4.94
C ALA A 105 -13.14 16.16 -5.31
N ILE A 106 -13.12 15.79 -6.58
CA ILE A 106 -13.92 14.68 -7.12
C ILE A 106 -13.00 13.48 -7.41
N ARG A 107 -13.40 12.30 -6.93
CA ARG A 107 -12.89 11.03 -7.42
C ARG A 107 -13.86 10.53 -8.48
N PRO A 108 -13.46 10.49 -9.77
CA PRO A 108 -14.37 10.16 -10.86
C PRO A 108 -14.81 8.69 -10.82
N LYS A 109 -15.95 8.40 -11.43
CA LYS A 109 -16.39 7.03 -11.71
C LYS A 109 -15.30 6.25 -12.47
N ASN A 110 -15.23 4.95 -12.27
CA ASN A 110 -14.22 4.10 -12.91
C ASN A 110 -14.83 2.99 -13.79
N THR A 111 -16.13 3.00 -13.97
CA THR A 111 -16.85 2.00 -14.75
C THR A 111 -16.70 2.14 -16.26
N GLY A 112 -16.19 3.27 -16.75
CA GLY A 112 -16.05 3.56 -18.18
C GLY A 112 -15.02 2.71 -18.94
N ALA A 113 -14.21 1.91 -18.21
CA ALA A 113 -13.30 0.94 -18.83
C ALA A 113 -13.98 -0.41 -19.16
N PHE A 114 -15.30 -0.53 -18.99
CA PHE A 114 -16.07 -1.74 -19.23
C PHE A 114 -17.29 -1.41 -20.07
N GLU A 115 -17.39 -2.03 -21.25
CA GLU A 115 -18.53 -1.87 -22.16
C GLU A 115 -19.18 -3.24 -22.42
N PRO A 116 -20.50 -3.28 -22.66
CA PRO A 116 -21.20 -4.52 -22.99
C PRO A 116 -20.51 -5.24 -24.15
N GLY A 117 -20.19 -6.50 -23.95
CA GLY A 117 -19.48 -7.33 -24.92
C GLY A 117 -17.97 -7.45 -24.72
N ASP A 118 -17.32 -6.58 -23.93
CA ASP A 118 -15.91 -6.74 -23.56
C ASP A 118 -15.68 -8.11 -22.91
N LEU A 119 -14.63 -8.80 -23.28
CA LEU A 119 -14.27 -10.06 -22.65
C LEU A 119 -13.76 -9.81 -21.23
N ILE A 120 -14.40 -10.41 -20.24
CA ILE A 120 -14.02 -10.28 -18.84
C ILE A 120 -13.79 -11.63 -18.16
N SER A 121 -12.97 -11.62 -17.12
CA SER A 121 -12.96 -12.66 -16.10
C SER A 121 -13.48 -12.12 -14.78
N ILE A 122 -14.26 -12.93 -14.07
CA ILE A 122 -14.72 -12.67 -12.70
C ILE A 122 -14.13 -13.75 -11.81
N THR A 123 -13.31 -13.35 -10.85
CA THR A 123 -12.67 -14.26 -9.90
C THR A 123 -13.12 -13.96 -8.48
N THR A 124 -13.06 -14.98 -7.63
CA THR A 124 -13.29 -14.81 -6.19
C THR A 124 -12.25 -13.84 -5.61
N LYS A 125 -12.72 -12.81 -4.90
CA LYS A 125 -11.84 -12.01 -4.06
C LYS A 125 -11.55 -12.76 -2.78
N ILE A 126 -10.30 -13.21 -2.64
CA ILE A 126 -9.83 -13.92 -1.45
C ILE A 126 -9.28 -12.90 -0.44
N ASP A 127 -9.66 -13.05 0.83
CA ASP A 127 -9.18 -12.27 1.96
C ASP A 127 -7.98 -13.00 2.61
N GLY A 128 -6.82 -12.86 2.02
CA GLY A 128 -5.59 -13.51 2.47
C GLY A 128 -4.43 -12.52 2.54
N ALA A 129 -3.26 -13.02 2.22
CA ALA A 129 -2.05 -12.20 2.12
C ALA A 129 -1.53 -12.19 0.68
N ASN A 130 -1.42 -11.01 0.09
CA ASN A 130 -0.80 -10.85 -1.22
C ASN A 130 0.64 -11.37 -1.19
N ALA A 131 0.96 -12.25 -2.11
CA ALA A 131 2.25 -12.93 -2.17
C ALA A 131 2.68 -13.13 -3.64
N SER A 132 3.98 -13.04 -3.90
CA SER A 132 4.51 -13.25 -5.25
C SER A 132 5.84 -14.00 -5.23
N ILE A 133 6.17 -14.58 -6.38
CA ILE A 133 7.45 -15.24 -6.61
C ILE A 133 8.04 -14.79 -7.95
N ALA A 134 9.36 -14.72 -8.01
CA ALA A 134 10.09 -14.41 -9.23
C ALA A 134 11.47 -15.09 -9.22
N TRP A 135 11.96 -15.48 -10.37
CA TRP A 135 13.33 -15.94 -10.51
C TRP A 135 14.30 -14.75 -10.55
N ASP A 136 15.32 -14.80 -9.72
CA ASP A 136 16.47 -13.89 -9.79
C ASP A 136 17.64 -14.55 -10.52
N GLU A 137 17.95 -14.04 -11.71
CA GLU A 137 19.04 -14.55 -12.54
C GLU A 137 20.42 -14.34 -11.91
N THR A 138 20.55 -13.31 -11.07
CA THR A 138 21.83 -12.96 -10.43
C THR A 138 22.20 -13.96 -9.36
N THR A 139 21.24 -14.35 -8.52
CA THR A 139 21.47 -15.31 -7.43
C THR A 139 21.17 -16.74 -7.84
N GLY A 140 20.50 -16.95 -8.98
CA GLY A 140 20.06 -18.26 -9.43
C GLY A 140 19.05 -18.89 -8.48
N LYS A 141 18.18 -18.09 -7.86
CA LYS A 141 17.21 -18.55 -6.85
C LYS A 141 15.80 -18.03 -7.14
N LEU A 142 14.81 -18.79 -6.72
CA LEU A 142 13.43 -18.35 -6.67
C LEU A 142 13.24 -17.44 -5.44
N GLU A 143 12.97 -16.17 -5.69
CA GLU A 143 12.69 -15.18 -4.67
C GLU A 143 11.21 -15.16 -4.31
N VAL A 144 10.94 -14.89 -3.05
CA VAL A 144 9.60 -14.92 -2.45
C VAL A 144 9.30 -13.57 -1.84
N PHE A 145 8.12 -13.03 -2.13
CA PHE A 145 7.76 -11.68 -1.67
C PHE A 145 6.38 -11.66 -1.01
N SER A 146 6.25 -10.80 -0.01
CA SER A 146 4.96 -10.25 0.41
C SER A 146 4.56 -9.11 -0.53
N ARG A 147 3.48 -8.39 -0.22
CA ARG A 147 3.09 -7.20 -1.01
C ARG A 147 4.19 -6.14 -1.14
N THR A 148 5.08 -6.03 -0.15
CA THR A 148 6.04 -4.91 -0.06
C THR A 148 7.47 -5.33 0.21
N ASN A 149 7.72 -6.58 0.63
CA ASN A 149 9.03 -7.01 1.11
C ASN A 149 9.45 -8.35 0.52
N LEU A 150 10.75 -8.48 0.26
CA LEU A 150 11.40 -9.77 0.05
C LEU A 150 11.30 -10.59 1.35
N LEU A 151 11.01 -11.88 1.20
CA LEU A 151 10.93 -12.85 2.30
C LEU A 151 12.14 -13.78 2.21
N ASP A 152 12.97 -13.77 3.23
CA ASP A 152 14.25 -14.51 3.25
C ASP A 152 14.42 -15.43 4.48
N GLN A 153 13.39 -15.50 5.34
CA GLN A 153 13.45 -16.24 6.59
C GLN A 153 12.30 -17.25 6.74
N PRO A 154 12.57 -18.42 7.35
CA PRO A 154 11.54 -19.39 7.71
C PRO A 154 10.41 -18.75 8.53
N GLY A 155 9.17 -19.17 8.28
CA GLY A 155 7.98 -18.65 8.92
C GLY A 155 7.48 -17.31 8.35
N ALA A 156 8.25 -16.66 7.46
CA ALA A 156 7.86 -15.37 6.90
C ALA A 156 6.52 -15.45 6.16
N LEU A 157 5.73 -14.38 6.26
CA LEU A 157 4.35 -14.26 5.77
C LEU A 157 3.49 -15.47 6.18
N ARG A 158 3.53 -15.81 7.49
CA ARG A 158 2.75 -16.92 8.07
C ARG A 158 2.99 -18.27 7.36
N GLY A 159 4.27 -18.56 7.04
CA GLY A 159 4.70 -19.81 6.41
C GLY A 159 4.65 -19.83 4.88
N PHE A 160 4.36 -18.72 4.20
CA PHE A 160 4.40 -18.68 2.74
C PHE A 160 5.80 -18.95 2.18
N TYR A 161 6.85 -18.40 2.84
CA TYR A 161 8.23 -18.67 2.45
C TYR A 161 8.52 -20.18 2.46
N ASP A 162 8.18 -20.86 3.56
CA ASP A 162 8.42 -22.30 3.68
C ASP A 162 7.62 -23.09 2.64
N TYR A 163 6.35 -22.72 2.43
CA TYR A 163 5.50 -23.34 1.40
C TYR A 163 6.13 -23.23 0.01
N VAL A 164 6.67 -22.07 -0.35
CA VAL A 164 7.35 -21.91 -1.64
C VAL A 164 8.57 -22.80 -1.72
N LYS A 165 9.40 -22.85 -0.67
CA LYS A 165 10.65 -23.65 -0.65
C LYS A 165 10.40 -25.14 -0.69
N THR A 166 9.32 -25.65 -0.06
CA THR A 166 9.01 -27.08 0.01
C THR A 166 8.06 -27.56 -1.09
N GLU A 167 7.07 -26.73 -1.45
CA GLU A 167 5.98 -27.16 -2.35
C GLU A 167 6.05 -26.56 -3.75
N ILE A 168 6.70 -25.42 -3.94
CA ILE A 168 6.70 -24.72 -5.23
C ILE A 168 8.06 -24.82 -5.92
N GLU A 169 9.14 -24.46 -5.24
CA GLU A 169 10.48 -24.42 -5.83
C GLU A 169 10.92 -25.78 -6.41
N PRO A 170 10.65 -26.94 -5.76
CA PRO A 170 11.06 -28.24 -6.30
C PRO A 170 10.25 -28.73 -7.53
N LYS A 171 9.14 -28.05 -7.88
CA LYS A 171 8.23 -28.54 -8.96
C LYS A 171 8.82 -28.43 -10.35
N THR A 172 9.71 -27.45 -10.58
CA THR A 172 10.25 -27.18 -11.92
C THR A 172 11.57 -26.41 -11.85
N ASP A 173 12.27 -26.36 -12.97
CA ASP A 173 13.36 -25.42 -13.17
C ASP A 173 12.80 -24.01 -13.42
N TRP A 174 12.81 -23.20 -12.37
CA TRP A 174 12.29 -21.83 -12.41
C TRP A 174 13.10 -20.89 -13.30
N SER A 175 14.32 -21.22 -13.66
CA SER A 175 15.13 -20.42 -14.60
C SER A 175 14.47 -20.28 -15.97
N VAL A 176 13.65 -21.25 -16.37
CA VAL A 176 12.84 -21.22 -17.60
C VAL A 176 11.75 -20.14 -17.53
N TYR A 177 11.34 -19.77 -16.32
CA TYR A 177 10.30 -18.77 -16.05
C TYR A 177 10.87 -17.44 -15.56
N LYS A 178 12.17 -17.18 -15.76
CA LYS A 178 12.90 -15.99 -15.30
C LYS A 178 12.25 -14.66 -15.71
N ASP A 179 11.57 -14.66 -16.84
CA ASP A 179 10.87 -13.50 -17.40
C ASP A 179 9.49 -13.24 -16.77
N PHE A 180 9.09 -14.07 -15.82
CA PHE A 180 7.76 -13.97 -15.21
C PHE A 180 7.81 -13.69 -13.71
N VAL A 181 6.87 -12.85 -13.25
CA VAL A 181 6.54 -12.66 -11.84
C VAL A 181 5.14 -13.20 -11.62
N PHE A 182 5.01 -14.15 -10.72
CA PHE A 182 3.72 -14.77 -10.39
C PHE A 182 3.13 -14.10 -9.16
N PHE A 183 1.89 -13.66 -9.25
CA PHE A 183 1.13 -13.06 -8.17
C PHE A 183 0.00 -13.97 -7.73
N GLY A 184 -0.21 -14.07 -6.43
CA GLY A 184 -1.28 -14.89 -5.87
C GLY A 184 -1.64 -14.45 -4.47
N GLU A 185 -2.70 -15.05 -3.96
CA GLU A 185 -3.14 -14.87 -2.59
C GLU A 185 -2.74 -16.07 -1.75
N TRP A 186 -1.99 -15.83 -0.69
CA TRP A 186 -1.69 -16.82 0.33
C TRP A 186 -2.87 -16.95 1.28
N CYS A 187 -3.58 -18.08 1.20
CA CYS A 187 -4.81 -18.33 1.95
C CYS A 187 -4.50 -18.65 3.41
N VAL A 188 -4.50 -17.67 4.26
CA VAL A 188 -4.34 -17.78 5.72
C VAL A 188 -5.53 -17.17 6.43
N LYS A 189 -5.72 -17.51 7.70
CA LYS A 189 -6.81 -16.94 8.49
C LYS A 189 -6.74 -15.42 8.53
N HIS A 190 -7.78 -14.77 8.08
CA HIS A 190 -7.94 -13.32 8.02
C HIS A 190 -9.32 -12.91 8.53
N SER A 191 -9.96 -11.87 7.99
CA SER A 191 -11.26 -11.37 8.43
C SER A 191 -12.40 -12.31 8.07
N VAL A 192 -12.31 -12.98 6.91
CA VAL A 192 -13.30 -13.94 6.43
C VAL A 192 -12.76 -15.36 6.56
N ALA A 193 -13.61 -16.29 7.01
CA ALA A 193 -13.22 -17.69 7.13
C ALA A 193 -13.39 -18.43 5.80
N TYR A 194 -12.38 -19.20 5.41
CA TYR A 194 -12.45 -20.13 4.29
C TYR A 194 -13.04 -21.48 4.70
N ASN A 195 -13.49 -22.25 3.73
CA ASN A 195 -13.59 -23.69 3.89
C ASN A 195 -12.22 -24.28 4.22
N PRO A 196 -12.12 -25.28 5.14
CA PRO A 196 -10.83 -25.74 5.68
C PRO A 196 -9.79 -26.16 4.65
N GLU A 197 -10.20 -26.71 3.52
CA GLU A 197 -9.33 -27.16 2.44
C GLU A 197 -8.66 -26.03 1.66
N TRP A 198 -9.05 -24.78 1.89
CA TRP A 198 -8.49 -23.61 1.23
C TRP A 198 -7.29 -23.02 1.96
N TYR A 199 -7.14 -23.32 3.27
CA TYR A 199 -6.05 -22.79 4.06
C TYR A 199 -4.68 -23.36 3.66
N ASN A 200 -3.64 -22.55 3.86
CA ASN A 200 -2.25 -22.86 3.59
C ASN A 200 -2.00 -23.28 2.15
N LYS A 201 -2.69 -22.61 1.23
CA LYS A 201 -2.53 -22.75 -0.22
C LYS A 201 -2.34 -21.39 -0.85
N TRP A 202 -1.47 -21.36 -1.83
CA TRP A 202 -1.24 -20.16 -2.64
C TRP A 202 -1.99 -20.27 -3.95
N ARG A 203 -2.85 -19.27 -4.25
CA ARG A 203 -3.67 -19.24 -5.44
C ARG A 203 -3.24 -18.11 -6.35
N VAL A 204 -2.65 -18.48 -7.48
CA VAL A 204 -2.16 -17.52 -8.48
C VAL A 204 -3.36 -16.87 -9.15
N TYR A 205 -3.34 -15.54 -9.22
CA TYR A 205 -4.38 -14.77 -9.88
C TYR A 205 -3.85 -13.96 -11.09
N ASP A 206 -2.53 -13.74 -11.17
CA ASP A 206 -1.93 -13.02 -12.29
C ASP A 206 -0.45 -13.36 -12.51
N ILE A 207 0.04 -13.06 -13.71
CA ILE A 207 1.45 -13.20 -14.09
C ILE A 207 1.86 -11.95 -14.87
N TRP A 208 2.95 -11.33 -14.43
CA TRP A 208 3.61 -10.24 -15.12
C TRP A 208 4.74 -10.78 -16.00
N CYS A 209 4.82 -10.32 -17.25
CA CYS A 209 5.91 -10.63 -18.17
C CYS A 209 6.88 -9.45 -18.20
N LYS A 210 8.12 -9.65 -17.72
CA LYS A 210 9.16 -8.61 -17.62
C LYS A 210 9.53 -8.07 -19.01
N SER A 211 9.78 -8.95 -19.97
CA SER A 211 10.20 -8.56 -21.33
C SER A 211 9.11 -7.85 -22.12
N ALA A 212 7.85 -8.26 -21.92
CA ALA A 212 6.71 -7.60 -22.57
C ALA A 212 6.26 -6.31 -21.82
N GLY A 213 6.65 -6.14 -20.55
CA GLY A 213 6.24 -5.02 -19.71
C GLY A 213 4.72 -4.96 -19.48
N CYS A 214 4.06 -6.11 -19.39
CA CYS A 214 2.61 -6.18 -19.19
C CYS A 214 2.17 -7.47 -18.50
N TYR A 215 0.95 -7.46 -17.97
CA TYR A 215 0.30 -8.70 -17.49
C TYR A 215 -0.14 -9.57 -18.64
N VAL A 216 -0.02 -10.88 -18.48
CA VAL A 216 -0.50 -11.86 -19.48
C VAL A 216 -2.02 -12.06 -19.37
N SER A 217 -2.66 -12.56 -20.43
CA SER A 217 -4.09 -12.84 -20.39
C SER A 217 -4.46 -13.91 -19.36
N GLN A 218 -5.70 -13.87 -18.84
CA GLN A 218 -6.15 -14.87 -17.85
C GLN A 218 -6.13 -16.30 -18.38
N GLU A 219 -6.36 -16.50 -19.67
CA GLU A 219 -6.22 -17.82 -20.29
C GLU A 219 -4.79 -18.33 -20.17
N ARG A 220 -3.80 -17.46 -20.40
CA ARG A 220 -2.40 -17.81 -20.26
C ARG A 220 -2.01 -18.04 -18.81
N VAL A 221 -2.52 -17.25 -17.87
CA VAL A 221 -2.33 -17.51 -16.41
C VAL A 221 -2.83 -18.91 -16.06
N LYS A 222 -4.08 -19.26 -16.46
CA LYS A 222 -4.66 -20.59 -16.22
C LYS A 222 -3.85 -21.72 -16.85
N ALA A 223 -3.42 -21.55 -18.11
CA ALA A 223 -2.63 -22.54 -18.79
C ALA A 223 -1.28 -22.78 -18.12
N THR A 224 -0.59 -21.69 -17.72
CA THR A 224 0.69 -21.75 -17.02
C THR A 224 0.54 -22.39 -15.64
N CYS A 225 -0.48 -22.04 -14.86
CA CYS A 225 -0.75 -22.67 -13.58
C CYS A 225 -0.98 -24.18 -13.74
N ARG A 226 -1.77 -24.59 -14.74
CA ARG A 226 -2.00 -26.03 -15.02
C ARG A 226 -0.72 -26.75 -15.40
N GLN A 227 0.12 -26.14 -16.22
CA GLN A 227 1.41 -26.72 -16.65
C GLN A 227 2.36 -26.91 -15.46
N LEU A 228 2.40 -25.95 -14.52
CA LEU A 228 3.28 -25.96 -13.36
C LEU A 228 2.68 -26.68 -12.14
N GLY A 229 1.46 -27.17 -12.22
CA GLY A 229 0.75 -27.74 -11.06
C GLY A 229 0.52 -26.72 -9.93
N LEU A 230 0.34 -25.45 -10.29
CA LEU A 230 -0.01 -24.36 -9.37
C LEU A 230 -1.53 -24.24 -9.30
N GLU A 231 -2.03 -23.84 -8.12
CA GLU A 231 -3.45 -23.54 -8.00
C GLU A 231 -3.77 -22.15 -8.56
N TYR A 232 -4.67 -22.12 -9.54
CA TYR A 232 -5.22 -20.86 -10.04
C TYR A 232 -6.35 -20.38 -9.15
N ILE A 233 -6.51 -19.05 -9.06
CA ILE A 233 -7.64 -18.43 -8.35
C ILE A 233 -8.98 -18.96 -8.89
N GLU A 234 -9.97 -19.11 -8.03
CA GLU A 234 -11.29 -19.55 -8.46
C GLU A 234 -11.93 -18.54 -9.42
N GLU A 235 -12.14 -18.97 -10.65
CA GLU A 235 -12.86 -18.21 -11.67
C GLU A 235 -14.34 -18.57 -11.63
N LEU A 236 -15.17 -17.56 -11.40
CA LEU A 236 -16.62 -17.68 -11.31
C LEU A 236 -17.30 -17.47 -12.67
N TYR A 237 -16.65 -16.68 -13.53
CA TYR A 237 -17.15 -16.39 -14.87
C TYR A 237 -16.02 -15.96 -15.81
N TYR A 238 -16.12 -16.40 -17.07
CA TYR A 238 -15.27 -15.95 -18.17
C TYR A 238 -16.14 -15.78 -19.42
N GLY A 239 -16.29 -14.57 -19.93
CA GLY A 239 -17.18 -14.27 -21.04
C GLY A 239 -17.44 -12.78 -21.22
N PRO A 240 -18.43 -12.39 -22.04
CA PRO A 240 -18.71 -10.99 -22.30
C PRO A 240 -19.22 -10.26 -21.05
N PHE A 241 -18.80 -9.01 -20.86
CA PHE A 241 -19.38 -8.14 -19.85
C PHE A 241 -20.84 -7.85 -20.22
N ILE A 242 -21.75 -8.10 -19.28
CA ILE A 242 -23.19 -7.88 -19.44
C ILE A 242 -23.62 -6.60 -18.71
N SER A 243 -23.41 -6.58 -17.40
CA SER A 243 -23.74 -5.45 -16.51
C SER A 243 -23.04 -5.60 -15.16
N TRP A 244 -23.03 -4.53 -14.37
CA TRP A 244 -22.50 -4.59 -13.01
C TRP A 244 -23.36 -5.46 -12.09
N ASP A 245 -24.68 -5.51 -12.28
CA ASP A 245 -25.56 -6.40 -11.52
C ASP A 245 -25.27 -7.87 -11.82
N HIS A 246 -24.97 -8.20 -13.08
CA HIS A 246 -24.47 -9.53 -13.44
C HIS A 246 -23.17 -9.85 -12.69
N CYS A 247 -22.20 -8.92 -12.62
CA CYS A 247 -20.97 -9.12 -11.85
C CYS A 247 -21.26 -9.32 -10.35
N ARG A 248 -22.14 -8.51 -9.75
CA ARG A 248 -22.54 -8.63 -8.35
C ARG A 248 -23.20 -9.97 -8.05
N SER A 249 -23.93 -10.55 -9.00
CA SER A 249 -24.63 -11.83 -8.82
C SER A 249 -23.69 -13.01 -8.53
N PHE A 250 -22.37 -12.86 -8.71
CA PHE A 250 -21.37 -13.87 -8.38
C PHE A 250 -20.88 -13.80 -6.92
N ILE A 251 -21.21 -12.74 -6.17
CA ILE A 251 -20.94 -12.69 -4.73
C ILE A 251 -21.78 -13.76 -4.03
N GLY A 252 -21.16 -14.56 -3.16
CA GLY A 252 -21.79 -15.68 -2.48
C GLY A 252 -21.80 -17.00 -3.27
N LYS A 253 -21.19 -17.05 -4.47
CA LYS A 253 -21.09 -18.27 -5.29
C LYS A 253 -19.73 -18.97 -5.20
N SER A 254 -18.80 -18.42 -4.43
CA SER A 254 -17.47 -19.01 -4.25
C SER A 254 -17.52 -20.30 -3.45
N LYS A 255 -16.75 -21.30 -3.89
CA LYS A 255 -16.51 -22.54 -3.14
C LYS A 255 -15.57 -22.31 -1.95
N ALA A 256 -14.78 -21.23 -1.97
CA ALA A 256 -13.87 -20.90 -0.87
C ALA A 256 -14.59 -20.49 0.40
N TYR A 257 -15.67 -19.72 0.28
CA TYR A 257 -16.35 -19.06 1.39
C TYR A 257 -17.81 -19.50 1.57
N GLY A 258 -18.45 -19.90 0.48
CA GLY A 258 -19.91 -19.99 0.49
C GLY A 258 -20.57 -18.61 0.58
N PRO A 259 -21.65 -18.46 1.38
CA PRO A 259 -22.44 -17.23 1.40
C PRO A 259 -21.74 -16.01 2.02
N GLU A 260 -20.64 -16.21 2.75
CA GLU A 260 -19.86 -15.12 3.38
C GLU A 260 -18.70 -14.65 2.54
N GLN A 261 -18.74 -14.85 1.25
CA GLN A 261 -17.73 -14.39 0.31
C GLN A 261 -17.51 -12.87 0.43
N GLU A 262 -16.23 -12.45 0.52
CA GLU A 262 -15.86 -11.03 0.63
C GLU A 262 -16.30 -10.22 -0.60
N GLY A 263 -16.12 -10.79 -1.80
CA GLY A 263 -16.45 -10.12 -3.04
C GLY A 263 -15.87 -10.81 -4.26
N VAL A 264 -15.81 -10.06 -5.35
CA VAL A 264 -15.27 -10.51 -6.64
C VAL A 264 -14.30 -9.48 -7.21
N VAL A 265 -13.36 -9.95 -8.03
CA VAL A 265 -12.48 -9.11 -8.86
C VAL A 265 -12.87 -9.34 -10.32
N ILE A 266 -13.13 -8.25 -11.03
CA ILE A 266 -13.47 -8.22 -12.44
C ILE A 266 -12.25 -7.67 -13.21
N LYS A 267 -11.78 -8.42 -14.20
CA LYS A 267 -10.67 -8.06 -15.07
C LYS A 267 -11.14 -7.99 -16.51
N ASN A 268 -10.98 -6.85 -17.16
CA ASN A 268 -11.25 -6.68 -18.57
C ASN A 268 -10.05 -7.21 -19.38
N GLN A 269 -10.28 -8.16 -20.29
CA GLN A 269 -9.22 -8.74 -21.13
C GLN A 269 -8.92 -7.88 -22.35
N ASP A 270 -9.85 -7.00 -22.75
CA ASP A 270 -9.77 -6.21 -23.97
C ASP A 270 -9.25 -4.79 -23.73
N LYS A 271 -9.27 -4.31 -22.47
CA LYS A 271 -8.94 -2.93 -22.15
C LYS A 271 -7.93 -2.80 -21.01
N LEU A 272 -7.06 -1.81 -21.15
CA LEU A 272 -6.05 -1.48 -20.15
C LEU A 272 -6.57 -0.47 -19.10
N ALA A 273 -5.98 -0.50 -17.93
CA ALA A 273 -6.28 0.43 -16.87
C ALA A 273 -5.89 1.88 -17.26
N ALA A 274 -6.74 2.86 -16.93
CA ALA A 274 -6.46 4.26 -17.22
C ALA A 274 -5.21 4.80 -16.51
N LYS A 275 -4.95 4.29 -15.31
CA LYS A 275 -3.81 4.71 -14.46
C LYS A 275 -2.51 4.00 -14.82
N ASP A 276 -2.60 2.78 -15.31
CA ASP A 276 -1.46 1.94 -15.65
C ASP A 276 -1.76 1.16 -16.93
N ARG A 277 -1.22 1.66 -18.04
CA ARG A 277 -1.43 1.07 -19.37
C ARG A 277 -0.70 -0.25 -19.60
N THR A 278 0.04 -0.72 -18.61
CA THR A 278 0.68 -2.05 -18.64
C THR A 278 -0.21 -3.12 -18.03
N ALA A 279 -1.28 -2.71 -17.33
CA ALA A 279 -2.22 -3.59 -16.66
C ALA A 279 -3.61 -3.55 -17.32
N PRO A 280 -4.35 -4.65 -17.30
CA PRO A 280 -5.77 -4.66 -17.65
C PRO A 280 -6.59 -3.73 -16.75
N ALA A 281 -7.76 -3.33 -17.20
CA ALA A 281 -8.70 -2.64 -16.34
C ALA A 281 -9.26 -3.63 -15.30
N TYR A 282 -9.00 -3.34 -14.02
CA TYR A 282 -9.49 -4.11 -12.88
C TYR A 282 -10.48 -3.31 -12.06
N ILE A 283 -11.52 -3.98 -11.58
CA ILE A 283 -12.43 -3.45 -10.55
C ILE A 283 -12.71 -4.55 -9.54
N LYS A 284 -12.74 -4.19 -8.24
CA LYS A 284 -13.22 -5.08 -7.19
C LYS A 284 -14.61 -4.63 -6.71
N ILE A 285 -15.50 -5.60 -6.57
CA ILE A 285 -16.81 -5.42 -5.92
C ILE A 285 -16.75 -6.21 -4.62
N VAL A 286 -16.91 -5.52 -3.50
CA VAL A 286 -16.83 -6.08 -2.16
C VAL A 286 -18.18 -5.90 -1.50
N ASP A 287 -18.67 -6.95 -0.82
CA ASP A 287 -19.89 -6.89 -0.04
C ASP A 287 -19.77 -5.82 1.06
N GLU A 288 -20.83 -5.06 1.28
CA GLU A 288 -20.87 -3.96 2.24
C GLU A 288 -20.38 -4.34 3.64
N ARG A 289 -20.57 -5.60 4.03
CA ARG A 289 -20.12 -6.15 5.32
C ARG A 289 -18.60 -6.18 5.47
N PHE A 290 -17.87 -6.31 4.36
CA PHE A 290 -16.41 -6.47 4.30
C PHE A 290 -15.68 -5.27 3.69
N LYS A 291 -16.40 -4.20 3.31
CA LYS A 291 -15.76 -2.99 2.83
C LYS A 291 -14.86 -2.40 3.91
N GLU A 292 -13.56 -2.42 3.66
CA GLU A 292 -12.56 -1.69 4.45
C GLU A 292 -12.68 -0.16 4.30
N SER A 293 -13.60 0.31 3.48
CA SER A 293 -13.89 1.73 3.46
C SER A 293 -14.29 2.09 4.89
N HIS A 294 -13.49 2.94 5.53
CA HIS A 294 -14.08 3.83 6.50
C HIS A 294 -15.40 4.29 5.88
N LYS A 295 -16.52 3.78 6.37
CA LYS A 295 -17.74 4.55 6.29
C LYS A 295 -17.26 5.92 6.71
N VAL A 296 -17.23 6.89 5.77
CA VAL A 296 -17.44 8.26 6.19
C VAL A 296 -18.76 8.08 6.92
N ARG A 297 -18.69 7.89 8.24
CA ARG A 297 -19.85 7.95 9.11
C ARG A 297 -20.41 9.27 8.68
N ALA A 298 -21.55 9.23 7.99
CA ALA A 298 -22.35 10.42 7.77
C ALA A 298 -22.23 11.10 9.13
N LYS A 299 -21.61 12.29 9.18
CA LYS A 299 -21.34 12.96 10.45
C LYS A 299 -22.67 12.92 11.13
N ARG A 300 -22.81 12.01 12.13
CA ARG A 300 -24.02 11.99 12.95
C ARG A 300 -24.09 13.43 13.41
N GLU A 301 -25.12 14.14 12.99
CA GLU A 301 -25.36 15.49 13.47
C GLU A 301 -25.46 15.30 14.98
N LEU A 302 -24.45 15.82 15.68
CA LEU A 302 -24.40 15.78 17.11
C LEU A 302 -25.62 16.57 17.55
N SER A 303 -26.36 16.06 18.54
CA SER A 303 -27.38 16.89 19.18
C SER A 303 -26.74 18.18 19.67
N PRO A 304 -27.47 19.30 19.79
CA PRO A 304 -26.92 20.54 20.31
C PRO A 304 -26.18 20.36 21.64
N GLU A 305 -26.64 19.44 22.48
CA GLU A 305 -26.02 19.10 23.76
C GLU A 305 -24.69 18.35 23.58
N GLU A 306 -24.64 17.38 22.66
CA GLU A 306 -23.41 16.65 22.32
C GLU A 306 -22.38 17.57 21.66
N ALA A 307 -22.81 18.50 20.82
CA ALA A 307 -21.94 19.50 20.21
C ALA A 307 -21.34 20.45 21.28
N ALA A 308 -22.16 20.94 22.18
CA ALA A 308 -21.72 21.80 23.29
C ALA A 308 -20.80 21.06 24.27
N ALA A 309 -21.06 19.77 24.56
CA ALA A 309 -20.19 18.93 25.39
C ALA A 309 -18.83 18.70 24.74
N LYS A 310 -18.80 18.44 23.44
CA LYS A 310 -17.58 18.28 22.65
C LYS A 310 -16.76 19.57 22.60
N GLU A 311 -17.39 20.70 22.40
CA GLU A 311 -16.74 22.02 22.38
C GLU A 311 -16.14 22.34 23.74
N ARG A 312 -16.90 22.15 24.83
CA ARG A 312 -16.39 22.31 26.21
C ARG A 312 -15.20 21.40 26.48
N GLY A 313 -15.30 20.11 26.14
CA GLY A 313 -14.22 19.15 26.32
C GLY A 313 -12.95 19.55 25.56
N THR A 314 -13.10 20.03 24.32
CA THR A 314 -11.97 20.50 23.49
C THR A 314 -11.35 21.77 24.12
N THR A 315 -12.16 22.73 24.56
CA THR A 315 -11.70 23.98 25.14
C THR A 315 -10.97 23.74 26.49
N LEU A 316 -11.53 22.90 27.35
CA LEU A 316 -10.90 22.51 28.62
C LEU A 316 -9.59 21.73 28.38
N ALA A 317 -9.54 20.80 27.45
CA ALA A 317 -8.30 20.11 27.12
C ALA A 317 -7.23 21.09 26.61
N ALA A 318 -7.59 22.03 25.73
CA ALA A 318 -6.68 23.04 25.21
C ALA A 318 -6.15 23.99 26.29
N SER A 319 -6.89 24.21 27.37
CA SER A 319 -6.44 25.06 28.47
C SER A 319 -5.36 24.41 29.35
N ILE A 320 -5.33 23.08 29.44
CA ILE A 320 -4.36 22.33 30.27
C ILE A 320 -3.26 21.66 29.46
N VAL A 321 -3.49 21.35 28.18
CA VAL A 321 -2.49 20.77 27.29
C VAL A 321 -1.81 21.88 26.50
N THR A 322 -0.78 22.46 27.08
CA THR A 322 0.00 23.52 26.44
C THR A 322 1.18 22.95 25.66
N GLU A 323 1.68 23.71 24.68
CA GLU A 323 2.90 23.32 23.93
C GLU A 323 4.09 23.15 24.87
N ALA A 324 4.20 24.02 25.91
CA ALA A 324 5.26 23.94 26.89
C ALA A 324 5.23 22.63 27.69
N ARG A 325 4.04 22.15 28.08
CA ARG A 325 3.85 20.87 28.77
C ARG A 325 4.30 19.71 27.86
N VAL A 326 3.84 19.68 26.61
CA VAL A 326 4.21 18.64 25.65
C VAL A 326 5.70 18.64 25.36
N ARG A 327 6.30 19.82 25.18
CA ARG A 327 7.75 19.99 24.97
C ARG A 327 8.56 19.47 26.15
N LYS A 328 8.15 19.79 27.39
CA LYS A 328 8.80 19.28 28.60
C LYS A 328 8.80 17.75 28.68
N ILE A 329 7.68 17.13 28.32
CA ILE A 329 7.57 15.67 28.33
C ILE A 329 8.44 15.06 27.23
N ILE A 330 8.47 15.67 26.02
CA ILE A 330 9.36 15.23 24.93
C ILE A 330 10.83 15.31 25.38
N LEU A 331 11.27 16.44 25.98
CA LEU A 331 12.64 16.60 26.47
C LEU A 331 12.98 15.56 27.53
N LYS A 332 12.07 15.25 28.44
CA LYS A 332 12.25 14.21 29.45
C LYS A 332 12.48 12.84 28.80
N LEU A 333 11.76 12.51 27.74
CA LEU A 333 11.97 11.27 26.99
C LEU A 333 13.31 11.24 26.24
N VAL A 334 13.79 12.39 25.76
CA VAL A 334 15.13 12.55 25.20
C VAL A 334 16.20 12.34 26.28
N ASP A 335 16.06 12.96 27.42
CA ASP A 335 17.00 12.80 28.56
C ASP A 335 17.05 11.35 29.06
N GLU A 336 15.92 10.65 29.02
CA GLU A 336 15.82 9.21 29.35
C GLU A 336 16.32 8.30 28.23
N GLY A 337 16.78 8.82 27.10
CA GLY A 337 17.25 8.04 25.93
C GLY A 337 16.16 7.28 25.20
N LYS A 338 14.87 7.60 25.43
CA LYS A 338 13.72 6.97 24.77
C LYS A 338 13.37 7.60 23.43
N LEU A 339 13.84 8.83 23.21
CA LEU A 339 13.74 9.55 21.95
C LEU A 339 15.12 10.12 21.58
N PRO A 340 15.41 10.30 20.28
CA PRO A 340 16.67 10.90 19.84
C PRO A 340 16.76 12.38 20.25
N SER A 341 17.99 12.89 20.41
CA SER A 341 18.26 14.30 20.78
C SER A 341 17.76 15.30 19.73
N GLU A 342 17.79 14.91 18.47
CA GLU A 342 17.22 15.68 17.36
C GLU A 342 16.03 14.94 16.78
N LEU A 343 14.84 15.53 16.94
CA LEU A 343 13.59 14.97 16.45
C LEU A 343 13.23 15.52 15.09
N GLY A 344 12.78 14.65 14.21
CA GLY A 344 12.30 15.01 12.88
C GLY A 344 11.07 14.20 12.46
N PRO A 345 10.56 14.42 11.26
CA PRO A 345 9.36 13.74 10.75
C PRO A 345 9.42 12.21 10.83
N LYS A 346 10.60 11.60 10.73
CA LYS A 346 10.84 10.15 10.86
C LYS A 346 10.51 9.61 12.26
N ASP A 347 10.65 10.46 13.29
CA ASP A 347 10.47 10.05 14.69
C ASP A 347 9.02 10.18 15.16
N MET A 348 8.14 10.74 14.31
CA MET A 348 6.74 11.00 14.63
C MET A 348 6.00 9.77 15.18
N CYS A 349 6.24 8.60 14.61
CA CYS A 349 5.59 7.37 15.05
C CYS A 349 5.97 7.00 16.49
N ALA A 350 7.25 7.15 16.85
CA ALA A 350 7.76 6.87 18.20
C ALA A 350 7.20 7.85 19.22
N VAL A 351 7.11 9.13 18.85
CA VAL A 351 6.54 10.20 19.67
C VAL A 351 5.05 9.96 19.89
N MET A 352 4.28 9.70 18.84
CA MET A 352 2.83 9.51 18.94
C MET A 352 2.41 8.26 19.72
N LYS A 353 3.29 7.27 19.85
CA LYS A 353 3.03 6.11 20.72
C LYS A 353 3.10 6.44 22.21
N GLN A 354 3.86 7.45 22.61
CA GLN A 354 4.17 7.72 24.02
C GLN A 354 3.52 9.01 24.52
N ILE A 355 3.64 10.11 23.78
CA ILE A 355 3.25 11.46 24.23
C ILE A 355 1.77 11.58 24.62
N PRO A 356 0.78 11.09 23.87
CA PRO A 356 -0.61 11.25 24.26
C PRO A 356 -0.94 10.69 25.63
N LYS A 357 -0.38 9.51 25.95
CA LYS A 357 -0.58 8.85 27.24
C LYS A 357 0.12 9.63 28.37
N LEU A 358 1.39 9.98 28.18
CA LEU A 358 2.18 10.67 29.19
C LEU A 358 1.63 12.06 29.50
N VAL A 359 1.13 12.77 28.49
CA VAL A 359 0.46 14.05 28.69
C VAL A 359 -0.85 13.88 29.45
N PHE A 360 -1.61 12.85 29.18
CA PHE A 360 -2.82 12.54 29.94
C PHE A 360 -2.51 12.26 31.41
N ASP A 361 -1.50 11.41 31.67
CA ASP A 361 -1.10 11.04 33.04
C ASP A 361 -0.60 12.29 33.80
N ASP A 362 0.16 13.17 33.16
CA ASP A 362 0.64 14.42 33.71
C ASP A 362 -0.51 15.41 34.02
N CYS A 363 -1.46 15.56 33.09
CA CYS A 363 -2.66 16.36 33.30
C CYS A 363 -3.52 15.80 34.45
N LEU A 364 -3.65 14.48 34.55
CA LEU A 364 -4.41 13.85 35.63
C LEU A 364 -3.79 14.12 36.99
N HIS A 365 -2.45 14.23 37.08
CA HIS A 365 -1.72 14.49 38.28
C HIS A 365 -1.75 15.99 38.68
N GLU A 366 -1.52 16.88 37.72
CA GLU A 366 -1.39 18.31 37.99
C GLU A 366 -2.72 19.08 37.94
N GLU A 367 -3.70 18.63 37.16
CA GLU A 367 -4.96 19.32 36.88
C GLU A 367 -6.19 18.39 37.04
N PRO A 368 -6.29 17.60 38.14
CA PRO A 368 -7.30 16.56 38.28
C PRO A 368 -8.74 17.08 38.18
N GLU A 369 -9.00 18.30 38.68
CA GLU A 369 -10.34 18.88 38.64
C GLU A 369 -10.75 19.28 37.22
N THR A 370 -9.81 19.79 36.42
CA THR A 370 -10.06 20.13 35.02
C THR A 370 -10.29 18.83 34.18
N VAL A 371 -9.48 17.78 34.41
CA VAL A 371 -9.67 16.49 33.78
C VAL A 371 -11.04 15.88 34.12
N LYS A 372 -11.47 15.98 35.35
CA LYS A 372 -12.81 15.57 35.82
C LYS A 372 -13.93 16.39 35.18
N ALA A 373 -13.73 17.69 35.00
CA ALA A 373 -14.70 18.58 34.33
C ALA A 373 -14.87 18.29 32.86
N ILE A 374 -13.85 17.72 32.16
CA ILE A 374 -13.96 17.23 30.77
C ILE A 374 -14.88 16.00 30.72
N GLY A 375 -14.86 15.14 31.74
CA GLY A 375 -15.74 13.97 31.87
C GLY A 375 -15.24 12.76 31.06
N ASP A 376 -16.15 11.87 30.69
CA ASP A 376 -15.86 10.55 30.09
C ASP A 376 -15.04 10.59 28.78
N GLY A 377 -14.92 11.75 28.16
CA GLY A 377 -14.10 11.97 26.96
C GLY A 377 -12.69 12.50 27.21
N ALA A 378 -12.27 12.73 28.45
CA ALA A 378 -11.04 13.44 28.80
C ALA A 378 -9.80 12.88 28.12
N GLY A 379 -9.58 11.57 28.17
CA GLY A 379 -8.44 10.92 27.53
C GLY A 379 -8.38 11.18 26.01
N LYS A 380 -9.52 11.21 25.34
CA LYS A 380 -9.59 11.47 23.88
C LYS A 380 -9.28 12.94 23.55
N PHE A 381 -9.82 13.89 24.30
CA PHE A 381 -9.60 15.31 24.06
C PHE A 381 -8.14 15.71 24.36
N ILE A 382 -7.61 15.27 25.50
CA ILE A 382 -6.23 15.51 25.91
C ILE A 382 -5.24 14.87 24.94
N ALA A 383 -5.47 13.60 24.52
CA ALA A 383 -4.62 12.93 23.55
C ALA A 383 -4.62 13.60 22.17
N ALA A 384 -5.76 14.10 21.72
CA ALA A 384 -5.87 14.82 20.44
C ALA A 384 -5.09 16.14 20.49
N GLU A 385 -5.19 16.89 21.58
CA GLU A 385 -4.49 18.15 21.77
C GLU A 385 -2.98 17.94 21.92
N ALA A 386 -2.56 16.94 22.71
CA ALA A 386 -1.16 16.55 22.84
C ALA A 386 -0.54 16.15 21.50
N ALA A 387 -1.26 15.39 20.68
CA ALA A 387 -0.81 15.01 19.36
C ALA A 387 -0.68 16.22 18.41
N ARG A 388 -1.56 17.22 18.52
CA ARG A 388 -1.50 18.47 17.75
C ARG A 388 -0.23 19.26 18.10
N HIS A 389 0.05 19.44 19.37
CA HIS A 389 1.27 20.13 19.83
C HIS A 389 2.55 19.35 19.47
N ALA A 390 2.57 18.04 19.66
CA ALA A 390 3.72 17.21 19.30
C ALA A 390 4.07 17.31 17.80
N ARG A 391 3.06 17.30 16.91
CA ARG A 391 3.28 17.53 15.48
C ARG A 391 3.91 18.88 15.19
N ARG A 392 3.39 19.96 15.81
CA ARG A 392 3.91 21.31 15.65
C ARG A 392 5.37 21.41 16.12
N ILE A 393 5.71 20.79 17.25
CA ILE A 393 7.06 20.79 17.80
C ILE A 393 8.05 20.07 16.88
N ILE A 394 7.63 18.96 16.21
CA ILE A 394 8.52 18.10 15.43
C ILE A 394 8.65 18.56 13.98
N ILE A 395 7.55 18.99 13.35
CA ILE A 395 7.53 19.35 11.93
C ILE A 395 7.72 20.86 11.74
N GLY A 396 7.46 21.66 12.77
CA GLY A 396 7.33 23.11 12.67
C GLY A 396 5.94 23.52 12.17
N ASP A 397 5.61 24.81 12.28
CA ASP A 397 4.42 25.36 11.63
C ASP A 397 4.68 25.32 10.12
N CYS A 398 4.06 24.36 9.42
CA CYS A 398 3.91 24.47 7.97
C CYS A 398 3.00 25.68 7.70
N ARG A 399 3.64 26.83 7.41
CA ARG A 399 2.97 27.98 6.81
C ARG A 399 2.81 27.78 5.33
#